data_a74de9916fc4200363c9901387a61138
#
_entry.id   a74de9916fc4200363c9901387a61138
#
_cell.length_a   1.000
_cell.length_b   1.000
_cell.length_c   1.000
_cell.angle_alpha   90.00
_cell.angle_beta   90.00
_cell.angle_gamma   90.00
#
_symmetry.space_group_name_H-M   'P 1'
#
loop_
_entity.id
_entity.type
_entity.pdbx_description
1 polymer ?
#
loop_
_entity_poly.entity_id
_entity_poly.type
_entity_poly.pdbx_seq_one_letter_code
_entity_poly.pdbx_strand_id
1 'polypeptide(L)'
;MKELAVAVQYENKTVSVLETIDAIKDAGFKNVFIQWYDNESWEHPQQKQVEYIKSKGLNIIFAHLGYQNINKIWEDGKEGDLFVERYKRNIKECKDNGINLVILHLTSKNIAPNYNELGLERIRKITDFAKEVGVKVAFENTKLRGYLEYVLGNIKDEHVGMCFDSGHFHAHFNDEFEHDFVKERIFAVHLHDNDGSSDQHLLPFDGTLNWNLVKDKLVDCNYSGPVTLELCYRNDYLKEDVKSFYKEGYTRGEKVKALF
;
A
#
# COMPACT_ATOMS: atom_id res chain seq x y z
N MET A 1 -2.94 -19.93 9.40
CA MET A 1 -3.88 -18.80 9.60
C MET A 1 -3.19 -17.54 9.11
N LYS A 2 -3.87 -16.77 8.27
CA LYS A 2 -3.34 -15.47 7.84
C LYS A 2 -3.20 -14.53 9.04
N GLU A 3 -2.16 -13.72 9.06
CA GLU A 3 -1.97 -12.72 10.11
C GLU A 3 -2.69 -11.42 9.73
N LEU A 4 -3.04 -10.60 10.74
CA LEU A 4 -3.55 -9.25 10.53
C LEU A 4 -2.41 -8.24 10.54
N ALA A 5 -2.51 -7.28 9.62
CA ALA A 5 -1.68 -6.09 9.60
C ALA A 5 -2.53 -4.84 9.37
N VAL A 6 -2.00 -3.67 9.69
CA VAL A 6 -2.70 -2.40 9.49
C VAL A 6 -1.72 -1.28 9.12
N ALA A 7 -2.22 -0.28 8.38
CA ALA A 7 -1.49 0.95 8.09
C ALA A 7 -1.15 1.72 9.37
N VAL A 8 0.09 2.16 9.51
CA VAL A 8 0.43 3.25 10.41
C VAL A 8 0.06 4.55 9.71
N GLN A 9 -1.00 5.19 10.19
CA GLN A 9 -1.42 6.48 9.67
C GLN A 9 -0.32 7.52 9.89
N TYR A 10 -0.04 8.33 8.90
CA TYR A 10 0.84 9.47 9.08
C TYR A 10 0.17 10.59 9.87
N GLU A 11 0.97 11.47 10.44
CA GLU A 11 0.51 12.54 11.32
C GLU A 11 -0.62 13.38 10.71
N ASN A 12 -1.58 13.69 11.52
CA ASN A 12 -2.63 14.66 11.24
C ASN A 12 -2.73 15.67 12.40
N LYS A 13 -3.65 16.60 12.31
CA LYS A 13 -3.80 17.67 13.33
C LYS A 13 -4.38 17.19 14.66
N THR A 14 -4.91 15.96 14.72
CA THR A 14 -5.66 15.45 15.88
C THR A 14 -4.91 14.37 16.63
N VAL A 15 -4.11 13.56 15.96
CA VAL A 15 -3.40 12.41 16.53
C VAL A 15 -2.01 12.31 15.92
N SER A 16 -0.99 12.16 16.75
CA SER A 16 0.37 11.92 16.29
C SER A 16 0.56 10.48 15.80
N VAL A 17 1.59 10.27 14.98
CA VAL A 17 1.94 8.93 14.51
C VAL A 17 2.31 7.99 15.68
N LEU A 18 2.91 8.50 16.76
CA LEU A 18 3.28 7.68 17.91
C LEU A 18 2.05 7.22 18.69
N GLU A 19 1.06 8.11 18.91
CA GLU A 19 -0.23 7.74 19.51
C GLU A 19 -0.97 6.72 18.66
N THR A 20 -0.89 6.84 17.34
CA THR A 20 -1.44 5.87 16.39
C THR A 20 -0.77 4.50 16.55
N ILE A 21 0.56 4.44 16.65
CA ILE A 21 1.30 3.19 16.86
C ILE A 21 0.90 2.55 18.19
N ASP A 22 0.74 3.33 19.26
CA ASP A 22 0.29 2.84 20.56
C ASP A 22 -1.14 2.27 20.48
N ALA A 23 -2.05 2.97 19.82
CA ALA A 23 -3.42 2.50 19.62
C ALA A 23 -3.50 1.20 18.81
N ILE A 24 -2.68 1.07 17.77
CA ILE A 24 -2.54 -0.15 16.96
C ILE A 24 -2.06 -1.32 17.83
N LYS A 25 -1.04 -1.09 18.65
CA LYS A 25 -0.50 -2.11 19.57
C LYS A 25 -1.55 -2.52 20.61
N ASP A 26 -2.22 -1.56 21.24
CA ASP A 26 -3.26 -1.79 22.25
C ASP A 26 -4.46 -2.56 21.67
N ALA A 27 -4.79 -2.34 20.38
CA ALA A 27 -5.83 -3.06 19.67
C ALA A 27 -5.52 -4.56 19.42
N GLY A 28 -4.24 -4.96 19.48
CA GLY A 28 -3.81 -6.34 19.33
C GLY A 28 -3.12 -6.69 18.03
N PHE A 29 -2.92 -5.74 17.11
CA PHE A 29 -2.13 -5.96 15.91
C PHE A 29 -0.69 -6.34 16.26
N LYS A 30 -0.09 -7.17 15.42
CA LYS A 30 1.31 -7.57 15.51
C LYS A 30 2.14 -7.08 14.33
N ASN A 31 1.49 -6.80 13.22
CA ASN A 31 2.13 -6.40 11.97
C ASN A 31 1.53 -5.07 11.50
N VAL A 32 2.39 -4.24 10.94
CA VAL A 32 2.04 -2.94 10.36
C VAL A 32 2.72 -2.73 9.03
N PHE A 33 2.21 -1.80 8.23
CA PHE A 33 2.99 -1.17 7.19
C PHE A 33 3.09 0.34 7.42
N ILE A 34 4.10 0.96 6.85
CA ILE A 34 4.38 2.38 7.06
C ILE A 34 4.43 3.12 5.74
N GLN A 35 4.16 4.42 5.82
CA GLN A 35 4.36 5.34 4.71
C GLN A 35 5.83 5.78 4.69
N TRP A 36 6.46 5.79 3.50
CA TRP A 36 7.84 6.22 3.32
C TRP A 36 7.90 7.39 2.36
N TYR A 37 7.88 8.61 2.89
CA TYR A 37 7.88 9.85 2.13
C TYR A 37 9.14 10.67 2.40
N ASP A 38 9.64 11.35 1.37
CA ASP A 38 10.65 12.39 1.52
C ASP A 38 9.99 13.66 2.09
N ASN A 39 9.73 13.69 3.38
CA ASN A 39 9.16 14.85 4.03
C ASN A 39 10.02 15.27 5.23
N GLU A 40 10.89 16.24 5.00
CA GLU A 40 11.77 16.81 6.03
C GLU A 40 10.99 17.56 7.13
N SER A 41 9.73 17.92 6.87
CA SER A 41 8.89 18.67 7.80
C SER A 41 8.15 17.81 8.83
N TRP A 42 8.31 16.49 8.79
CA TRP A 42 7.66 15.61 9.74
C TRP A 42 8.33 15.67 11.10
N GLU A 43 7.52 15.85 12.15
CA GLU A 43 7.97 15.82 13.54
C GLU A 43 8.63 14.47 13.89
N HIS A 44 8.16 13.39 13.30
CA HIS A 44 8.70 12.04 13.48
C HIS A 44 9.14 11.44 12.13
N PRO A 45 10.39 11.66 11.70
CA PRO A 45 10.93 11.06 10.48
C PRO A 45 10.82 9.53 10.51
N GLN A 46 10.75 8.90 9.33
CA GLN A 46 10.51 7.45 9.18
C GLN A 46 11.44 6.59 10.02
N GLN A 47 12.73 6.98 10.14
CA GLN A 47 13.68 6.25 10.98
C GLN A 47 13.21 6.16 12.43
N LYS A 48 12.74 7.26 13.01
CA LYS A 48 12.20 7.28 14.38
C LYS A 48 10.90 6.48 14.51
N GLN A 49 10.06 6.50 13.48
CA GLN A 49 8.86 5.67 13.45
C GLN A 49 9.21 4.19 13.46
N VAL A 50 10.19 3.76 12.64
CA VAL A 50 10.68 2.37 12.62
C VAL A 50 11.20 1.94 13.98
N GLU A 51 12.04 2.78 14.62
CA GLU A 51 12.58 2.52 15.96
C GLU A 51 11.47 2.36 17.00
N TYR A 52 10.46 3.26 16.95
CA TYR A 52 9.34 3.22 17.87
C TYR A 52 8.46 1.99 17.65
N ILE A 53 8.10 1.66 16.41
CA ILE A 53 7.35 0.45 16.04
C ILE A 53 8.04 -0.81 16.58
N LYS A 54 9.35 -0.93 16.35
CA LYS A 54 10.15 -2.06 16.84
C LYS A 54 10.19 -2.12 18.37
N SER A 55 10.28 -0.97 19.06
CA SER A 55 10.25 -0.89 20.51
C SER A 55 8.93 -1.39 21.12
N LYS A 56 7.84 -1.26 20.38
CA LYS A 56 6.52 -1.80 20.76
C LYS A 56 6.34 -3.29 20.43
N GLY A 57 7.34 -3.93 19.82
CA GLY A 57 7.26 -5.32 19.39
C GLY A 57 6.29 -5.54 18.24
N LEU A 58 6.16 -4.54 17.35
CA LEU A 58 5.42 -4.63 16.10
C LEU A 58 6.38 -4.94 14.94
N ASN A 59 5.92 -5.73 13.96
CA ASN A 59 6.68 -6.06 12.76
C ASN A 59 6.25 -5.15 11.61
N ILE A 60 7.21 -4.59 10.88
CA ILE A 60 6.94 -3.85 9.65
C ILE A 60 7.02 -4.83 8.49
N ILE A 61 5.91 -5.04 7.78
CA ILE A 61 5.83 -6.04 6.70
C ILE A 61 6.17 -5.45 5.33
N PHE A 62 5.89 -4.17 5.09
CA PHE A 62 6.30 -3.43 3.89
C PHE A 62 6.22 -1.92 4.14
N ALA A 63 6.74 -1.15 3.19
CA ALA A 63 6.60 0.30 3.16
C ALA A 63 5.88 0.75 1.88
N HIS A 64 4.98 1.72 2.01
CA HIS A 64 4.34 2.40 0.88
C HIS A 64 5.14 3.65 0.54
N LEU A 65 5.74 3.71 -0.65
CA LEU A 65 6.56 4.84 -1.06
C LEU A 65 5.73 6.02 -1.54
N GLY A 66 6.25 7.22 -1.33
CA GLY A 66 5.56 8.45 -1.73
C GLY A 66 5.37 8.55 -3.24
N TYR A 67 4.16 8.89 -3.67
CA TYR A 67 3.74 8.93 -5.07
C TYR A 67 3.41 10.34 -5.60
N GLN A 68 3.68 11.39 -4.82
CA GLN A 68 3.44 12.77 -5.27
C GLN A 68 4.24 13.06 -6.54
N ASN A 69 3.54 13.53 -7.58
CA ASN A 69 4.11 13.81 -8.91
C ASN A 69 4.68 12.60 -9.67
N ILE A 70 4.31 11.36 -9.31
CA ILE A 70 4.78 10.13 -9.98
C ILE A 70 4.51 10.13 -11.49
N ASN A 71 3.48 10.84 -11.96
CA ASN A 71 3.17 10.97 -13.38
C ASN A 71 4.36 11.44 -14.22
N LYS A 72 5.32 12.16 -13.63
CA LYS A 72 6.57 12.57 -14.26
C LYS A 72 7.45 11.42 -14.77
N ILE A 73 7.24 10.22 -14.25
CA ILE A 73 7.96 9.03 -14.73
C ILE A 73 7.63 8.71 -16.18
N TRP A 74 6.44 9.10 -16.66
CA TRP A 74 5.94 8.89 -18.02
C TRP A 74 6.22 10.06 -18.97
N GLU A 75 6.75 11.18 -18.48
CA GLU A 75 7.00 12.40 -19.23
C GLU A 75 8.48 12.52 -19.64
N ASP A 76 8.74 13.16 -20.78
CA ASP A 76 10.09 13.57 -21.13
C ASP A 76 10.68 14.55 -20.11
N GLY A 77 12.00 14.53 -19.99
CA GLY A 77 12.71 15.47 -19.13
C GLY A 77 13.31 14.85 -17.87
N LYS A 78 14.10 15.67 -17.18
CA LYS A 78 14.91 15.24 -16.03
C LYS A 78 14.10 14.87 -14.78
N GLU A 79 12.87 15.37 -14.66
CA GLU A 79 12.05 15.12 -13.46
C GLU A 79 11.73 13.63 -13.29
N GLY A 80 11.47 12.92 -14.40
CA GLY A 80 11.27 11.47 -14.35
C GLY A 80 12.51 10.70 -13.88
N ASP A 81 13.71 11.16 -14.29
CA ASP A 81 14.97 10.54 -13.85
C ASP A 81 15.25 10.84 -12.36
N LEU A 82 14.89 12.03 -11.88
CA LEU A 82 14.96 12.35 -10.44
C LEU A 82 14.04 11.43 -9.61
N PHE A 83 12.88 11.03 -10.16
CA PHE A 83 12.02 10.03 -9.53
C PHE A 83 12.69 8.68 -9.40
N VAL A 84 13.41 8.23 -10.44
CA VAL A 84 14.17 6.97 -10.38
C VAL A 84 15.17 7.00 -9.24
N GLU A 85 15.96 8.07 -9.13
CA GLU A 85 16.98 8.19 -8.08
C GLU A 85 16.35 8.31 -6.69
N ARG A 86 15.22 9.01 -6.56
CA ARG A 86 14.45 9.07 -5.31
C ARG A 86 14.00 7.69 -4.86
N TYR A 87 13.38 6.92 -5.75
CA TYR A 87 12.90 5.59 -5.41
C TYR A 87 14.03 4.62 -5.08
N LYS A 88 15.15 4.67 -5.80
CA LYS A 88 16.33 3.87 -5.44
C LYS A 88 16.82 4.20 -4.02
N ARG A 89 16.91 5.48 -3.67
CA ARG A 89 17.27 5.90 -2.31
C ARG A 89 16.28 5.37 -1.28
N ASN A 90 14.97 5.57 -1.49
CA ASN A 90 13.94 5.11 -0.55
C ASN A 90 13.92 3.58 -0.40
N ILE A 91 14.13 2.83 -1.49
CA ILE A 91 14.26 1.37 -1.46
C ILE A 91 15.49 0.95 -0.63
N LYS A 92 16.63 1.64 -0.81
CA LYS A 92 17.84 1.38 -0.02
C LYS A 92 17.61 1.66 1.46
N GLU A 93 16.99 2.78 1.79
CA GLU A 93 16.64 3.14 3.17
C GLU A 93 15.67 2.10 3.79
N CYS A 94 14.65 1.66 3.07
CA CYS A 94 13.76 0.58 3.50
C CYS A 94 14.57 -0.70 3.80
N LYS A 95 15.46 -1.08 2.88
CA LYS A 95 16.33 -2.26 3.07
C LYS A 95 17.20 -2.15 4.32
N ASP A 96 17.81 -1.01 4.54
CA ASP A 96 18.69 -0.76 5.71
C ASP A 96 17.90 -0.83 7.03
N ASN A 97 16.59 -0.61 6.98
CA ASN A 97 15.67 -0.76 8.11
C ASN A 97 15.05 -2.15 8.23
N GLY A 98 15.44 -3.10 7.36
CA GLY A 98 14.94 -4.48 7.37
C GLY A 98 13.61 -4.67 6.66
N ILE A 99 13.18 -3.70 5.85
CA ILE A 99 11.94 -3.76 5.06
C ILE A 99 12.29 -4.27 3.66
N ASN A 100 11.77 -5.43 3.29
CA ASN A 100 12.12 -6.15 2.06
C ASN A 100 11.01 -6.16 0.99
N LEU A 101 9.96 -5.38 1.18
CA LEU A 101 8.88 -5.19 0.22
C LEU A 101 8.46 -3.71 0.25
N VAL A 102 8.34 -3.11 -0.94
CA VAL A 102 7.85 -1.73 -1.09
C VAL A 102 6.67 -1.69 -2.05
N ILE A 103 5.72 -0.80 -1.76
CA ILE A 103 4.55 -0.56 -2.60
C ILE A 103 4.74 0.77 -3.34
N LEU A 104 4.48 0.76 -4.64
CA LEU A 104 4.59 1.90 -5.52
C LEU A 104 3.31 2.12 -6.32
N HIS A 105 2.94 3.38 -6.51
CA HIS A 105 1.97 3.76 -7.53
C HIS A 105 2.65 3.91 -8.90
N LEU A 106 1.88 3.68 -9.96
CA LEU A 106 2.29 3.96 -11.34
C LEU A 106 1.77 5.31 -11.83
N THR A 107 0.72 5.81 -11.19
CA THR A 107 0.09 7.10 -11.50
C THR A 107 -0.40 7.77 -10.22
N SER A 108 -0.63 9.07 -10.32
CA SER A 108 -1.35 9.85 -9.31
C SER A 108 -2.41 10.73 -9.99
N LYS A 109 -3.48 11.09 -9.24
CA LYS A 109 -4.61 11.89 -9.71
C LYS A 109 -5.47 11.17 -10.78
N ASN A 110 -6.40 11.91 -11.36
CA ASN A 110 -7.39 11.38 -12.31
C ASN A 110 -6.92 11.39 -13.77
N ILE A 111 -5.81 12.07 -14.04
CA ILE A 111 -5.24 12.22 -15.38
C ILE A 111 -3.72 12.04 -15.26
N ALA A 112 -3.18 11.17 -16.09
CA ALA A 112 -1.75 10.95 -16.24
C ALA A 112 -1.40 10.91 -17.74
N PRO A 113 -0.12 11.17 -18.13
CA PRO A 113 0.35 10.92 -19.48
C PRO A 113 0.16 9.45 -19.84
N ASN A 114 -0.09 9.11 -21.08
CA ASN A 114 -0.16 7.71 -21.50
C ASN A 114 1.11 6.94 -21.11
N TYR A 115 0.92 5.68 -20.68
CA TYR A 115 2.08 4.79 -20.48
C TYR A 115 2.88 4.64 -21.81
N ASN A 116 4.18 4.55 -21.71
CA ASN A 116 5.11 4.54 -22.83
C ASN A 116 6.42 3.83 -22.47
N GLU A 117 7.27 3.61 -23.46
CA GLU A 117 8.54 2.91 -23.26
C GLU A 117 9.52 3.67 -22.37
N LEU A 118 9.56 5.00 -22.43
CA LEU A 118 10.40 5.82 -21.54
C LEU A 118 10.07 5.59 -20.07
N GLY A 119 8.79 5.61 -19.71
CA GLY A 119 8.34 5.32 -18.35
C GLY A 119 8.65 3.88 -17.95
N LEU A 120 8.44 2.92 -18.85
CA LEU A 120 8.76 1.52 -18.60
C LEU A 120 10.25 1.30 -18.35
N GLU A 121 11.14 1.93 -19.12
CA GLU A 121 12.60 1.89 -18.90
C GLU A 121 12.99 2.45 -17.54
N ARG A 122 12.36 3.54 -17.10
CA ARG A 122 12.56 4.12 -15.77
C ARG A 122 12.09 3.18 -14.65
N ILE A 123 10.94 2.54 -14.85
CA ILE A 123 10.42 1.54 -13.91
C ILE A 123 11.37 0.34 -13.84
N ARG A 124 11.90 -0.15 -14.96
CA ARG A 124 12.93 -1.20 -14.98
C ARG A 124 14.16 -0.83 -14.16
N LYS A 125 14.68 0.38 -14.29
CA LYS A 125 15.81 0.85 -13.48
C LYS A 125 15.52 0.81 -11.98
N ILE A 126 14.27 1.07 -11.57
CA ILE A 126 13.84 1.00 -10.17
C ILE A 126 13.76 -0.47 -9.71
N THR A 127 13.10 -1.33 -10.50
CA THR A 127 12.90 -2.74 -10.15
C THR A 127 14.20 -3.54 -10.18
N ASP A 128 15.10 -3.26 -11.13
CA ASP A 128 16.42 -3.89 -11.22
C ASP A 128 17.28 -3.55 -10.00
N PHE A 129 17.28 -2.27 -9.59
CA PHE A 129 17.95 -1.85 -8.37
C PHE A 129 17.34 -2.50 -7.12
N ALA A 130 16.02 -2.56 -7.03
CA ALA A 130 15.34 -3.22 -5.92
C ALA A 130 15.75 -4.71 -5.82
N LYS A 131 15.79 -5.40 -6.95
CA LYS A 131 16.28 -6.79 -7.04
C LYS A 131 17.74 -6.92 -6.59
N GLU A 132 18.62 -6.03 -7.05
CA GLU A 132 20.04 -6.01 -6.66
C GLU A 132 20.22 -5.93 -5.15
N VAL A 133 19.44 -5.09 -4.47
CA VAL A 133 19.49 -4.95 -3.01
C VAL A 133 18.61 -5.95 -2.25
N GLY A 134 17.90 -6.85 -2.95
CA GLY A 134 17.05 -7.88 -2.36
C GLY A 134 15.76 -7.33 -1.74
N VAL A 135 15.11 -6.39 -2.43
CA VAL A 135 13.80 -5.82 -2.08
C VAL A 135 12.80 -6.17 -3.17
N LYS A 136 11.62 -6.63 -2.81
CA LYS A 136 10.50 -6.83 -3.74
C LYS A 136 9.76 -5.53 -3.97
N VAL A 137 9.21 -5.37 -5.17
CA VAL A 137 8.38 -4.22 -5.55
C VAL A 137 6.99 -4.72 -5.90
N ALA A 138 5.96 -4.12 -5.31
CA ALA A 138 4.58 -4.34 -5.71
C ALA A 138 3.94 -3.04 -6.20
N PHE A 139 3.38 -3.07 -7.40
CA PHE A 139 2.63 -1.96 -7.95
C PHE A 139 1.16 -2.07 -7.58
N GLU A 140 0.58 -0.97 -7.14
CA GLU A 140 -0.81 -0.93 -6.70
C GLU A 140 -1.77 -0.66 -7.87
N ASN A 141 -2.94 -1.30 -7.84
CA ASN A 141 -4.05 -0.99 -8.75
C ASN A 141 -4.67 0.34 -8.36
N THR A 142 -4.12 1.41 -8.91
CA THR A 142 -4.65 2.76 -8.71
C THR A 142 -5.79 3.08 -9.70
N LYS A 143 -6.31 4.28 -9.65
CA LYS A 143 -7.50 4.73 -10.38
C LYS A 143 -7.46 4.52 -11.91
N LEU A 144 -6.29 4.63 -12.53
CA LEU A 144 -6.15 4.56 -13.99
C LEU A 144 -5.79 3.15 -14.44
N ARG A 145 -6.67 2.54 -15.23
CA ARG A 145 -6.46 1.20 -15.81
C ARG A 145 -5.36 1.21 -16.87
N GLY A 146 -4.81 0.04 -17.15
CA GLY A 146 -3.85 -0.20 -18.24
C GLY A 146 -2.39 -0.03 -17.84
N TYR A 147 -2.06 0.79 -16.85
CA TYR A 147 -0.67 1.00 -16.41
C TYR A 147 -0.10 -0.24 -15.72
N LEU A 148 -0.88 -0.85 -14.85
CA LEU A 148 -0.48 -2.06 -14.13
C LEU A 148 -0.28 -3.22 -15.10
N GLU A 149 -1.24 -3.44 -15.99
CA GLU A 149 -1.19 -4.45 -17.04
C GLU A 149 0.00 -4.24 -17.96
N TYR A 150 0.26 -2.99 -18.38
CA TYR A 150 1.40 -2.65 -19.22
C TYR A 150 2.72 -2.95 -18.51
N VAL A 151 2.89 -2.51 -17.27
CA VAL A 151 4.13 -2.70 -16.51
C VAL A 151 4.35 -4.18 -16.20
N LEU A 152 3.37 -4.86 -15.60
CA LEU A 152 3.50 -6.26 -15.20
C LEU A 152 3.53 -7.22 -16.39
N GLY A 153 2.93 -6.83 -17.52
CA GLY A 153 3.04 -7.54 -18.78
C GLY A 153 4.44 -7.52 -19.38
N ASN A 154 5.16 -6.42 -19.19
CA ASN A 154 6.52 -6.20 -19.74
C ASN A 154 7.66 -6.51 -18.74
N ILE A 155 7.37 -6.59 -17.44
CA ILE A 155 8.36 -6.94 -16.40
C ILE A 155 7.91 -8.25 -15.73
N LYS A 156 8.47 -9.37 -16.22
CA LYS A 156 8.17 -10.73 -15.73
C LYS A 156 9.30 -11.21 -14.81
N ASP A 157 9.42 -10.55 -13.65
CA ASP A 157 10.42 -10.87 -12.65
C ASP A 157 9.74 -11.28 -11.34
N GLU A 158 10.26 -12.29 -10.66
CA GLU A 158 9.74 -12.80 -9.38
C GLU A 158 9.84 -11.80 -8.21
N HIS A 159 10.63 -10.72 -8.38
CA HIS A 159 10.74 -9.63 -7.42
C HIS A 159 9.73 -8.51 -7.68
N VAL A 160 8.95 -8.60 -8.77
CA VAL A 160 8.00 -7.58 -9.19
C VAL A 160 6.59 -8.15 -9.22
N GLY A 161 5.68 -7.55 -8.47
CA GLY A 161 4.31 -8.03 -8.35
C GLY A 161 3.31 -6.89 -8.17
N MET A 162 2.19 -7.24 -7.61
CA MET A 162 1.05 -6.36 -7.38
C MET A 162 0.76 -6.21 -5.89
N CYS A 163 0.36 -5.00 -5.48
CA CYS A 163 -0.43 -4.77 -4.30
C CYS A 163 -1.90 -4.63 -4.73
N PHE A 164 -2.76 -5.53 -4.25
CA PHE A 164 -4.19 -5.45 -4.54
C PHE A 164 -4.87 -4.53 -3.52
N ASP A 165 -5.40 -3.41 -4.01
CA ASP A 165 -6.22 -2.49 -3.23
C ASP A 165 -7.71 -2.73 -3.50
N SER A 166 -8.45 -3.06 -2.43
CA SER A 166 -9.87 -3.41 -2.49
C SER A 166 -10.77 -2.20 -2.70
N GLY A 167 -10.38 -1.05 -2.15
CA GLY A 167 -11.15 0.19 -2.31
C GLY A 167 -11.02 0.76 -3.72
N HIS A 168 -9.83 0.77 -4.28
CA HIS A 168 -9.62 1.14 -5.68
C HIS A 168 -10.35 0.17 -6.62
N PHE A 169 -10.32 -1.13 -6.32
CA PHE A 169 -11.06 -2.13 -7.06
C PHE A 169 -12.55 -1.81 -7.09
N HIS A 170 -13.16 -1.50 -5.96
CA HIS A 170 -14.58 -1.16 -5.87
C HIS A 170 -14.91 0.20 -6.50
N ALA A 171 -14.18 1.26 -6.14
CA ALA A 171 -14.49 2.62 -6.57
C ALA A 171 -14.17 2.91 -8.05
N HIS A 172 -13.18 2.22 -8.65
CA HIS A 172 -12.64 2.59 -9.96
C HIS A 172 -12.70 1.48 -11.00
N PHE A 173 -12.89 0.23 -10.59
CA PHE A 173 -12.91 -0.93 -11.49
C PHE A 173 -14.29 -1.59 -11.58
N ASN A 174 -15.30 -1.08 -10.87
CA ASN A 174 -16.65 -1.65 -10.80
C ASN A 174 -16.63 -3.14 -10.43
N ASP A 175 -15.74 -3.53 -9.51
CA ASP A 175 -15.52 -4.91 -9.09
C ASP A 175 -15.09 -5.87 -10.23
N GLU A 176 -14.62 -5.31 -11.35
CA GLU A 176 -14.08 -6.05 -12.48
C GLU A 176 -12.57 -5.94 -12.53
N PHE A 177 -11.88 -7.05 -12.48
CA PHE A 177 -10.44 -7.12 -12.56
C PHE A 177 -10.01 -8.40 -13.25
N GLU A 178 -9.36 -8.28 -14.40
CA GLU A 178 -8.70 -9.39 -15.05
C GLU A 178 -7.43 -9.74 -14.26
N HIS A 179 -7.35 -10.95 -13.72
CA HIS A 179 -6.31 -11.33 -12.77
C HIS A 179 -5.30 -12.36 -13.31
N ASP A 180 -5.48 -12.86 -14.52
CA ASP A 180 -4.57 -13.87 -15.07
C ASP A 180 -3.11 -13.40 -15.18
N PHE A 181 -2.89 -12.09 -15.41
CA PHE A 181 -1.54 -11.53 -15.50
C PHE A 181 -0.85 -11.32 -14.15
N VAL A 182 -1.59 -11.39 -13.03
CA VAL A 182 -1.08 -11.23 -11.66
C VAL A 182 -1.17 -12.51 -10.82
N LYS A 183 -1.60 -13.62 -11.42
CA LYS A 183 -1.69 -14.90 -10.74
C LYS A 183 -0.34 -15.25 -10.10
N GLU A 184 -0.35 -15.56 -8.80
CA GLU A 184 0.86 -15.81 -7.99
C GLU A 184 1.81 -14.61 -7.81
N ARG A 185 1.41 -13.41 -8.25
CA ARG A 185 2.22 -12.18 -8.16
C ARG A 185 1.61 -11.12 -7.24
N ILE A 186 0.57 -11.41 -6.48
CA ILE A 186 0.08 -10.51 -5.43
C ILE A 186 0.97 -10.67 -4.21
N PHE A 187 1.74 -9.62 -3.89
CA PHE A 187 2.70 -9.62 -2.78
C PHE A 187 2.15 -8.95 -1.52
N ALA A 188 1.23 -8.02 -1.70
CA ALA A 188 0.57 -7.29 -0.62
C ALA A 188 -0.89 -7.00 -0.97
N VAL A 189 -1.66 -6.64 0.04
CA VAL A 189 -3.02 -6.15 -0.13
C VAL A 189 -3.23 -4.90 0.73
N HIS A 190 -4.02 -3.96 0.23
CA HIS A 190 -4.61 -2.85 0.97
C HIS A 190 -6.13 -3.10 1.03
N LEU A 191 -6.62 -3.43 2.21
CA LEU A 191 -8.03 -3.79 2.39
C LEU A 191 -8.73 -2.70 3.21
N HIS A 192 -9.69 -2.07 2.58
CA HIS A 192 -10.59 -1.09 3.17
C HIS A 192 -11.89 -1.05 2.38
N ASP A 193 -12.91 -0.40 2.93
CA ASP A 193 -14.23 -0.30 2.32
C ASP A 193 -14.49 1.10 1.74
N ASN A 194 -15.47 1.20 0.89
CA ASN A 194 -16.07 2.44 0.41
C ASN A 194 -17.47 2.17 -0.15
N ASP A 195 -18.19 3.21 -0.53
CA ASP A 195 -19.54 3.15 -1.09
C ASP A 195 -19.59 3.03 -2.64
N GLY A 196 -18.42 2.80 -3.26
CA GLY A 196 -18.27 2.74 -4.72
C GLY A 196 -18.13 4.11 -5.40
N SER A 197 -18.33 5.23 -4.70
CA SER A 197 -18.24 6.58 -5.29
C SER A 197 -16.84 7.17 -5.28
N SER A 198 -16.03 6.80 -4.29
CA SER A 198 -14.67 7.32 -4.10
C SER A 198 -13.85 6.44 -3.16
N ASP A 199 -12.56 6.71 -3.12
CA ASP A 199 -11.60 6.06 -2.24
C ASP A 199 -11.71 6.60 -0.79
N GLN A 200 -12.61 5.99 0.01
CA GLN A 200 -12.99 6.51 1.33
C GLN A 200 -12.17 5.93 2.47
N HIS A 201 -11.51 4.80 2.31
CA HIS A 201 -10.79 4.06 3.37
C HIS A 201 -11.65 3.81 4.61
N LEU A 202 -12.89 3.37 4.41
CA LEU A 202 -13.78 3.00 5.51
C LEU A 202 -13.33 1.71 6.19
N LEU A 203 -13.76 1.52 7.43
CA LEU A 203 -13.63 0.24 8.10
C LEU A 203 -14.34 -0.85 7.29
N PRO A 204 -13.82 -2.09 7.26
CA PRO A 204 -14.51 -3.19 6.60
C PRO A 204 -15.97 -3.32 7.07
N PHE A 205 -16.87 -3.47 6.11
CA PHE A 205 -18.32 -3.56 6.29
C PHE A 205 -19.06 -2.24 6.62
N ASP A 206 -18.39 -1.08 6.57
CA ASP A 206 -19.05 0.23 6.65
C ASP A 206 -19.45 0.78 5.27
N GLY A 207 -18.93 0.20 4.20
CA GLY A 207 -19.26 0.54 2.82
C GLY A 207 -20.14 -0.52 2.15
N THR A 208 -19.99 -0.63 0.83
CA THR A 208 -20.78 -1.53 -0.03
C THR A 208 -19.95 -2.61 -0.71
N LEU A 209 -18.66 -2.70 -0.40
CA LEU A 209 -17.74 -3.67 -1.00
C LEU A 209 -18.19 -5.12 -0.73
N ASN A 210 -18.22 -5.93 -1.78
CA ASN A 210 -18.50 -7.37 -1.64
C ASN A 210 -17.23 -8.12 -1.18
N TRP A 211 -17.11 -8.33 0.13
CA TRP A 211 -15.97 -9.01 0.75
C TRP A 211 -15.77 -10.47 0.31
N ASN A 212 -16.86 -11.17 -0.07
CA ASN A 212 -16.72 -12.52 -0.65
C ASN A 212 -16.07 -12.47 -2.03
N LEU A 213 -16.39 -11.48 -2.85
CA LEU A 213 -15.74 -11.28 -4.14
C LEU A 213 -14.25 -10.96 -3.98
N VAL A 214 -13.89 -10.09 -3.02
CA VAL A 214 -12.49 -9.81 -2.69
C VAL A 214 -11.75 -11.08 -2.29
N LYS A 215 -12.35 -11.87 -1.39
CA LYS A 215 -11.80 -13.16 -0.96
C LYS A 215 -11.60 -14.10 -2.16
N ASP A 216 -12.61 -14.26 -3.02
CA ASP A 216 -12.54 -15.15 -4.18
C ASP A 216 -11.40 -14.73 -5.13
N LYS A 217 -11.28 -13.42 -5.44
CA LYS A 217 -10.18 -12.88 -6.26
C LYS A 217 -8.80 -13.18 -5.67
N LEU A 218 -8.61 -12.99 -4.38
CA LEU A 218 -7.34 -13.26 -3.72
C LEU A 218 -7.01 -14.77 -3.64
N VAL A 219 -8.02 -15.61 -3.47
CA VAL A 219 -7.86 -17.07 -3.50
C VAL A 219 -7.49 -17.54 -4.92
N ASP A 220 -8.17 -17.05 -5.94
CA ASP A 220 -7.90 -17.38 -7.34
C ASP A 220 -6.48 -16.95 -7.79
N CYS A 221 -5.95 -15.89 -7.15
CA CYS A 221 -4.57 -15.45 -7.35
C CYS A 221 -3.54 -16.13 -6.43
N ASN A 222 -3.93 -17.16 -5.66
CA ASN A 222 -3.07 -17.88 -4.71
C ASN A 222 -2.42 -16.96 -3.64
N TYR A 223 -3.09 -15.87 -3.25
CA TYR A 223 -2.57 -14.97 -2.22
C TYR A 223 -2.54 -15.64 -0.85
N SER A 224 -1.35 -15.74 -0.27
CA SER A 224 -1.12 -16.37 1.04
C SER A 224 -0.61 -15.40 2.12
N GLY A 225 -0.41 -14.15 1.78
CA GLY A 225 0.10 -13.12 2.69
C GLY A 225 -0.90 -12.68 3.77
N PRO A 226 -0.51 -11.71 4.60
CA PRO A 226 -1.35 -11.16 5.66
C PRO A 226 -2.61 -10.47 5.12
N VAL A 227 -3.67 -10.46 5.92
CA VAL A 227 -4.84 -9.58 5.71
C VAL A 227 -4.44 -8.19 6.22
N THR A 228 -4.10 -7.29 5.30
CA THR A 228 -3.56 -5.98 5.63
C THR A 228 -4.61 -4.91 5.42
N LEU A 229 -5.00 -4.24 6.49
CA LEU A 229 -6.00 -3.18 6.47
C LEU A 229 -5.35 -1.83 6.20
N GLU A 230 -5.87 -1.07 5.24
CA GLU A 230 -5.45 0.31 5.00
C GLU A 230 -6.50 1.29 5.54
N LEU A 231 -6.50 1.45 6.85
CA LEU A 231 -7.48 2.26 7.56
C LEU A 231 -6.99 3.69 7.73
N CYS A 232 -7.89 4.65 7.53
CA CYS A 232 -7.61 6.05 7.79
C CYS A 232 -8.49 6.59 8.92
N TYR A 233 -7.87 6.99 10.03
CA TYR A 233 -8.55 7.68 11.12
C TYR A 233 -8.83 9.14 10.70
N ARG A 234 -9.99 9.35 10.07
CA ARG A 234 -10.41 10.65 9.51
C ARG A 234 -11.93 10.77 9.44
N ASN A 235 -12.43 11.93 9.08
CA ASN A 235 -13.85 12.22 8.86
C ASN A 235 -14.72 11.85 10.07
N ASP A 236 -15.74 11.03 9.87
CA ASP A 236 -16.67 10.66 10.94
C ASP A 236 -16.02 9.84 12.06
N TYR A 237 -14.94 9.12 11.79
CA TYR A 237 -14.18 8.40 12.79
C TYR A 237 -13.47 9.31 13.80
N LEU A 238 -13.26 10.60 13.47
CA LEU A 238 -12.71 11.58 14.42
C LEU A 238 -13.67 11.90 15.59
N LYS A 239 -14.91 11.43 15.55
CA LYS A 239 -15.87 11.53 16.66
C LYS A 239 -15.56 10.54 17.78
N GLU A 240 -14.76 9.50 17.49
CA GLU A 240 -14.31 8.50 18.43
C GLU A 240 -12.83 8.74 18.78
N ASP A 241 -12.34 8.16 19.86
CA ASP A 241 -10.91 8.19 20.13
C ASP A 241 -10.15 7.18 19.25
N VAL A 242 -8.89 7.45 19.00
CA VAL A 242 -8.05 6.64 18.11
C VAL A 242 -7.90 5.18 18.54
N LYS A 243 -7.98 4.90 19.87
CA LYS A 243 -7.87 3.53 20.39
C LYS A 243 -9.14 2.74 20.08
N SER A 244 -10.30 3.36 20.23
CA SER A 244 -11.59 2.75 19.86
C SER A 244 -11.64 2.44 18.38
N PHE A 245 -11.17 3.36 17.52
CA PHE A 245 -11.10 3.16 16.08
C PHE A 245 -10.23 1.94 15.70
N TYR A 246 -9.01 1.84 16.20
CA TYR A 246 -8.14 0.70 15.86
C TYR A 246 -8.62 -0.61 16.50
N LYS A 247 -9.27 -0.57 17.65
CA LYS A 247 -9.89 -1.75 18.27
C LYS A 247 -11.04 -2.29 17.42
N GLU A 248 -11.89 -1.41 16.91
CA GLU A 248 -12.94 -1.80 15.95
C GLU A 248 -12.33 -2.29 14.65
N GLY A 249 -11.32 -1.60 14.13
CA GLY A 249 -10.54 -2.03 12.95
C GLY A 249 -9.98 -3.46 13.11
N TYR A 250 -9.41 -3.78 14.27
CA TYR A 250 -8.95 -5.14 14.58
C TYR A 250 -10.09 -6.16 14.56
N THR A 251 -11.21 -5.83 15.20
CA THR A 251 -12.40 -6.70 15.24
C THR A 251 -12.95 -6.97 13.84
N ARG A 252 -13.03 -5.94 12.98
CA ARG A 252 -13.45 -6.05 11.59
C ARG A 252 -12.45 -6.84 10.77
N GLY A 253 -11.15 -6.61 10.98
CA GLY A 253 -10.08 -7.38 10.35
C GLY A 253 -10.15 -8.88 10.66
N GLU A 254 -10.46 -9.27 11.88
CA GLU A 254 -10.68 -10.68 12.23
C GLU A 254 -11.89 -11.28 11.48
N LYS A 255 -12.96 -10.49 11.25
CA LYS A 255 -14.09 -10.94 10.42
C LYS A 255 -13.67 -11.12 8.95
N VAL A 256 -12.90 -10.18 8.38
CA VAL A 256 -12.37 -10.32 7.01
C VAL A 256 -11.46 -11.56 6.93
N LYS A 257 -10.55 -11.73 7.89
CA LYS A 257 -9.66 -12.89 7.95
C LYS A 257 -10.40 -14.22 8.02
N ALA A 258 -11.54 -14.26 8.70
CA ALA A 258 -12.37 -15.47 8.81
C ALA A 258 -13.04 -15.89 7.49
N LEU A 259 -13.02 -15.06 6.45
CA LEU A 259 -13.50 -15.42 5.12
C LEU A 259 -12.51 -16.33 4.37
N PHE A 260 -11.22 -16.32 4.75
CA PHE A 260 -10.12 -17.06 4.12
C PHE A 260 -9.80 -18.36 4.87
#